data_42ab2a49b777fe27d1ef38b66fd7933f
#
_entry.id   42ab2a49b777fe27d1ef38b66fd7933f
#
_cell.length_a   1.000
_cell.length_b   1.000
_cell.length_c   1.000
_cell.angle_alpha   90.00
_cell.angle_beta   90.00
_cell.angle_gamma   90.00
#
_symmetry.space_group_name_H-M   'P 1'
#
loop_
_entity.id
_entity.type
_entity.pdbx_description
1 polymer ?
#
loop_
_entity_poly.entity_id
_entity_poly.type
_entity_poly.pdbx_seq_one_letter_code
_entity_poly.pdbx_strand_id
1 'polypeptide(L)'
;MKKIKLALLALVAGVGISLYSCESNTYEEVAGVVENPTYNANVKSIMQDKCTSCHAESTSSQDPYLETYDQVKDACVNYNLLCRIQGSDCGDVMPTSGKMPAARIKIIENWIAQGYPEN
;
A
#
# COMPACT_ATOMS: atom_id res chain seq x y z
N MET A 1 3.76 -57.11 -12.52
CA MET A 1 4.47 -55.91 -13.02
C MET A 1 3.54 -54.83 -13.53
N LYS A 2 2.50 -55.11 -14.30
CA LYS A 2 1.54 -54.05 -14.76
C LYS A 2 0.77 -53.35 -13.65
N LYS A 3 0.35 -54.05 -12.58
CA LYS A 3 -0.40 -53.48 -11.46
C LYS A 3 0.44 -52.52 -10.57
N ILE A 4 1.75 -52.78 -10.46
CA ILE A 4 2.66 -51.88 -9.70
C ILE A 4 2.90 -50.58 -10.47
N LYS A 5 3.01 -50.63 -11.81
CA LYS A 5 3.17 -49.43 -12.64
C LYS A 5 1.94 -48.52 -12.61
N LEU A 6 0.74 -49.09 -12.52
CA LEU A 6 -0.51 -48.29 -12.40
C LEU A 6 -0.60 -47.60 -11.03
N ALA A 7 -0.18 -48.30 -9.95
CA ALA A 7 -0.18 -47.72 -8.60
C ALA A 7 0.83 -46.57 -8.46
N LEU A 8 2.01 -46.68 -9.08
CA LEU A 8 3.01 -45.62 -9.08
C LEU A 8 2.57 -44.39 -9.89
N LEU A 9 1.88 -44.60 -11.02
CA LEU A 9 1.30 -43.46 -11.81
C LEU A 9 0.21 -42.73 -11.04
N ALA A 10 -0.63 -43.43 -10.30
CA ALA A 10 -1.65 -42.82 -9.47
C ALA A 10 -1.07 -41.99 -8.29
N LEU A 11 0.05 -42.47 -7.73
CA LEU A 11 0.74 -41.77 -6.63
C LEU A 11 1.42 -40.46 -7.08
N VAL A 12 1.99 -40.45 -8.30
CA VAL A 12 2.62 -39.25 -8.89
C VAL A 12 1.56 -38.21 -9.29
N ALA A 13 0.38 -38.65 -9.76
CA ALA A 13 -0.71 -37.73 -10.08
C ALA A 13 -1.35 -37.07 -8.84
N GLY A 14 -1.34 -37.76 -7.69
CA GLY A 14 -1.89 -37.22 -6.43
C GLY A 14 -1.02 -36.16 -5.77
N VAL A 15 0.29 -36.17 -5.98
CA VAL A 15 1.23 -35.20 -5.36
C VAL A 15 1.28 -33.88 -6.14
N GLY A 16 0.89 -33.89 -7.43
CA GLY A 16 0.92 -32.69 -8.29
C GLY A 16 -0.17 -31.65 -8.02
N ILE A 17 -1.21 -31.99 -7.24
CA ILE A 17 -2.38 -31.10 -7.02
C ILE A 17 -2.24 -30.24 -5.76
N SER A 18 -1.22 -30.50 -4.91
CA SER A 18 -1.07 -29.80 -3.62
C SER A 18 -0.26 -28.50 -3.68
N LEU A 19 0.14 -28.03 -4.86
CA LEU A 19 0.93 -26.79 -5.02
C LEU A 19 0.09 -25.63 -5.59
N TYR A 20 -1.22 -25.61 -5.41
CA TYR A 20 -1.95 -24.38 -5.55
C TYR A 20 -1.60 -23.51 -4.33
N SER A 21 -0.56 -22.71 -4.51
CA SER A 21 -0.19 -21.61 -3.63
C SER A 21 -1.44 -20.77 -3.37
N CYS A 22 -1.83 -20.64 -2.10
CA CYS A 22 -2.69 -19.55 -1.69
C CYS A 22 -2.01 -18.25 -2.13
N GLU A 23 -2.56 -17.52 -3.08
CA GLU A 23 -2.30 -16.11 -3.23
C GLU A 23 -2.65 -15.49 -1.88
N SER A 24 -1.64 -15.04 -1.17
CA SER A 24 -1.82 -14.24 0.02
C SER A 24 -2.28 -12.86 -0.43
N ASN A 25 -3.59 -12.72 -0.68
CA ASN A 25 -4.19 -11.39 -0.70
C ASN A 25 -3.90 -10.77 0.66
N THR A 26 -3.04 -9.76 0.68
CA THR A 26 -2.76 -9.04 1.90
C THR A 26 -4.07 -8.45 2.40
N TYR A 27 -4.27 -8.45 3.72
CA TYR A 27 -5.46 -7.91 4.40
C TYR A 27 -5.86 -6.51 3.90
N GLU A 28 -4.90 -5.77 3.32
CA GLU A 28 -5.06 -4.44 2.73
C GLU A 28 -5.80 -4.44 1.38
N GLU A 29 -5.77 -5.54 0.64
CA GLU A 29 -6.45 -5.65 -0.65
C GLU A 29 -7.91 -6.08 -0.50
N VAL A 30 -8.24 -6.72 0.63
CA VAL A 30 -9.60 -7.13 1.00
C VAL A 30 -10.34 -6.04 1.77
N ALA A 31 -9.64 -5.11 2.42
CA ALA A 31 -10.25 -3.93 3.04
C ALA A 31 -10.76 -3.01 1.92
N GLY A 32 -12.06 -2.97 1.72
CA GLY A 32 -12.71 -2.19 0.68
C GLY A 32 -12.25 -0.73 0.66
N VAL A 33 -12.28 -0.11 -0.50
CA VAL A 33 -11.93 1.31 -0.68
C VAL A 33 -12.80 2.15 0.25
N VAL A 34 -12.17 2.93 1.13
CA VAL A 34 -12.86 3.90 1.98
C VAL A 34 -13.32 5.05 1.09
N GLU A 35 -14.63 5.18 0.91
CA GLU A 35 -15.21 6.22 0.03
C GLU A 35 -15.11 7.62 0.62
N ASN A 36 -15.26 7.75 1.95
CA ASN A 36 -15.21 9.02 2.66
C ASN A 36 -14.11 9.02 3.73
N PRO A 37 -12.85 9.02 3.33
CA PRO A 37 -11.74 9.02 4.28
C PRO A 37 -11.57 10.38 4.93
N THR A 38 -11.16 10.36 6.21
CA THR A 38 -10.68 11.54 6.91
C THR A 38 -9.22 11.38 7.29
N TYR A 39 -8.56 12.48 7.63
CA TYR A 39 -7.16 12.41 8.07
C TYR A 39 -7.01 11.54 9.32
N ASN A 40 -7.78 11.86 10.37
CA ASN A 40 -7.63 11.19 11.66
C ASN A 40 -8.02 9.71 11.62
N ALA A 41 -9.03 9.33 10.83
CA ALA A 41 -9.49 7.95 10.75
C ALA A 41 -8.64 7.08 9.80
N ASN A 42 -8.10 7.65 8.72
CA ASN A 42 -7.53 6.85 7.64
C ASN A 42 -6.12 7.29 7.22
N VAL A 43 -5.93 8.59 6.87
CA VAL A 43 -4.69 9.05 6.25
C VAL A 43 -3.53 9.05 7.22
N LYS A 44 -3.76 9.47 8.47
CA LYS A 44 -2.74 9.53 9.52
C LYS A 44 -2.01 8.21 9.72
N SER A 45 -2.73 7.10 9.78
CA SER A 45 -2.14 5.77 9.95
C SER A 45 -1.28 5.37 8.75
N ILE A 46 -1.66 5.74 7.54
CA ILE A 46 -0.89 5.50 6.33
C ILE A 46 0.43 6.28 6.36
N MET A 47 0.39 7.55 6.76
CA MET A 47 1.59 8.39 6.90
C MET A 47 2.54 7.82 7.94
N GLN A 48 2.03 7.43 9.10
CA GLN A 48 2.83 6.84 10.18
C GLN A 48 3.52 5.52 9.78
N ASP A 49 2.84 4.69 9.00
CA ASP A 49 3.37 3.40 8.59
C ASP A 49 4.38 3.51 7.42
N LYS A 50 4.19 4.43 6.50
CA LYS A 50 4.94 4.47 5.23
C LYS A 50 5.86 5.67 5.04
N CYS A 51 5.68 6.75 5.79
CA CYS A 51 6.31 8.02 5.47
C CYS A 51 7.13 8.61 6.63
N THR A 52 6.60 8.60 7.86
CA THR A 52 7.21 9.32 8.98
C THR A 52 8.53 8.73 9.45
N SER A 53 8.86 7.49 9.08
CA SER A 53 10.20 6.93 9.34
C SER A 53 11.33 7.75 8.70
N CYS A 54 11.03 8.47 7.61
CA CYS A 54 11.97 9.35 6.91
C CYS A 54 11.52 10.81 6.88
N HIS A 55 10.21 11.08 6.96
CA HIS A 55 9.61 12.41 6.84
C HIS A 55 9.01 12.90 8.16
N ALA A 56 9.73 12.68 9.26
CA ALA A 56 9.42 13.27 10.57
C ALA A 56 10.54 14.22 11.01
N GLU A 57 10.16 15.27 11.69
CA GLU A 57 11.09 16.28 12.20
C GLU A 57 12.15 15.68 13.13
N SER A 58 11.76 14.63 13.87
CA SER A 58 12.63 13.91 14.78
C SER A 58 13.58 12.89 14.14
N THR A 59 13.29 12.45 12.90
CA THR A 59 14.03 11.35 12.26
C THR A 59 14.94 11.81 11.13
N SER A 60 14.57 12.87 10.40
CA SER A 60 15.42 13.42 9.35
C SER A 60 15.09 14.89 9.08
N SER A 61 16.02 15.59 8.42
CA SER A 61 15.79 16.97 7.94
C SER A 61 15.24 16.99 6.51
N GLN A 62 14.49 15.98 6.10
CA GLN A 62 13.99 15.87 4.73
C GLN A 62 12.57 16.40 4.59
N ASP A 63 12.43 17.55 3.97
CA ASP A 63 11.13 18.06 3.53
C ASP A 63 10.49 17.18 2.43
N PRO A 64 9.15 17.10 2.39
CA PRO A 64 8.20 17.62 3.37
C PRO A 64 8.11 16.75 4.63
N TYR A 65 7.85 17.34 5.79
CA TYR A 65 7.42 16.58 6.96
C TYR A 65 5.98 16.09 6.81
N LEU A 66 5.67 14.91 7.38
CA LEU A 66 4.38 14.22 7.16
C LEU A 66 3.77 13.70 8.48
N GLU A 67 4.01 14.40 9.60
CA GLU A 67 3.56 13.99 10.93
C GLU A 67 2.17 14.52 11.30
N THR A 68 1.83 15.70 10.80
CA THR A 68 0.60 16.41 11.16
C THR A 68 -0.34 16.57 9.96
N TYR A 69 -1.61 16.85 10.25
CA TYR A 69 -2.61 17.14 9.22
C TYR A 69 -2.16 18.26 8.26
N ASP A 70 -1.69 19.37 8.81
CA ASP A 70 -1.30 20.54 8.00
C ASP A 70 -0.08 20.20 7.12
N GLN A 71 0.90 19.48 7.64
CA GLN A 71 2.08 19.05 6.88
C GLN A 71 1.71 18.12 5.72
N VAL A 72 0.82 17.16 5.95
CA VAL A 72 0.38 16.22 4.89
C VAL A 72 -0.46 16.94 3.84
N LYS A 73 -1.35 17.84 4.24
CA LYS A 73 -2.12 18.67 3.32
C LYS A 73 -1.20 19.56 2.47
N ASP A 74 -0.25 20.23 3.10
CA ASP A 74 0.75 21.05 2.41
C ASP A 74 1.59 20.21 1.42
N ALA A 75 1.97 19.01 1.79
CA ALA A 75 2.70 18.09 0.92
C ALA A 75 1.89 17.68 -0.32
N CYS A 76 0.58 17.51 -0.18
CA CYS A 76 -0.28 17.27 -1.34
C CYS A 76 -0.36 18.47 -2.28
N VAL A 77 -0.41 19.69 -1.73
CA VAL A 77 -0.59 20.92 -2.51
C VAL A 77 0.72 21.39 -3.14
N ASN A 78 1.82 21.37 -2.39
CA ASN A 78 3.07 22.05 -2.76
C ASN A 78 4.22 21.11 -3.11
N TYR A 79 4.18 19.83 -2.71
CA TYR A 79 5.29 18.87 -2.89
C TYR A 79 4.94 17.66 -3.76
N ASN A 80 3.80 17.71 -4.48
CA ASN A 80 3.35 16.63 -5.37
C ASN A 80 3.24 15.24 -4.70
N LEU A 81 2.85 15.17 -3.42
CA LEU A 81 2.80 13.93 -2.65
C LEU A 81 2.02 12.84 -3.40
N LEU A 82 0.83 13.13 -3.89
CA LEU A 82 0.01 12.14 -4.60
C LEU A 82 0.72 11.57 -5.82
N CYS A 83 1.29 12.43 -6.65
CA CYS A 83 1.99 12.05 -7.86
C CYS A 83 3.21 11.15 -7.55
N ARG A 84 3.97 11.46 -6.51
CA ARG A 84 5.13 10.67 -6.08
C ARG A 84 4.74 9.27 -5.59
N ILE A 85 3.65 9.14 -4.82
CA ILE A 85 3.19 7.83 -4.35
C ILE A 85 2.53 6.98 -5.45
N GLN A 86 2.01 7.61 -6.49
CA GLN A 86 1.49 6.93 -7.69
C GLN A 86 2.63 6.41 -8.59
N GLY A 87 3.82 6.95 -8.47
CA GLY A 87 4.96 6.61 -9.33
C GLY A 87 4.86 7.24 -10.72
N SER A 88 4.32 8.45 -10.80
CA SER A 88 4.25 9.25 -12.03
C SER A 88 5.48 10.13 -12.21
N ASP A 89 5.61 10.84 -13.34
CA ASP A 89 6.80 11.62 -13.74
C ASP A 89 6.94 12.95 -12.98
N CYS A 90 6.93 12.94 -11.66
CA CYS A 90 7.05 14.14 -10.81
C CYS A 90 8.22 14.07 -9.81
N GLY A 91 9.20 13.23 -10.09
CA GLY A 91 10.38 13.01 -9.27
C GLY A 91 10.44 11.57 -8.74
N ASP A 92 11.29 11.33 -7.75
CA ASP A 92 11.48 9.99 -7.20
C ASP A 92 10.19 9.43 -6.61
N VAL A 93 9.94 8.15 -6.90
CA VAL A 93 8.79 7.43 -6.35
C VAL A 93 8.91 7.29 -4.83
N MET A 94 7.83 7.55 -4.13
CA MET A 94 7.75 7.43 -2.67
C MET A 94 6.72 6.36 -2.25
N PRO A 95 7.00 5.64 -1.18
CA PRO A 95 8.28 5.54 -0.47
C PRO A 95 9.37 4.87 -1.32
N THR A 96 10.63 5.19 -1.06
CA THR A 96 11.79 4.62 -1.79
C THR A 96 11.97 3.11 -1.59
N SER A 97 11.36 2.56 -0.53
CA SER A 97 11.34 1.13 -0.24
C SER A 97 10.43 0.31 -1.18
N GLY A 98 9.63 0.97 -2.00
CA GLY A 98 8.73 0.33 -2.96
C GLY A 98 7.36 1.01 -3.04
N LYS A 99 6.66 0.75 -4.12
CA LYS A 99 5.34 1.34 -4.37
C LYS A 99 4.33 0.92 -3.30
N MET A 100 3.51 1.87 -2.88
CA MET A 100 2.42 1.61 -1.94
C MET A 100 1.31 0.74 -2.58
N PRO A 101 0.57 -0.06 -1.77
CA PRO A 101 -0.63 -0.74 -2.23
C PRO A 101 -1.64 0.22 -2.84
N ALA A 102 -2.27 -0.18 -3.96
CA ALA A 102 -3.21 0.66 -4.70
C ALA A 102 -4.39 1.14 -3.83
N ALA A 103 -4.86 0.29 -2.90
CA ALA A 103 -5.92 0.64 -1.97
C ALA A 103 -5.56 1.83 -1.06
N ARG A 104 -4.32 1.90 -0.57
CA ARG A 104 -3.84 3.03 0.25
C ARG A 104 -3.70 4.31 -0.55
N ILE A 105 -3.20 4.22 -1.78
CA ILE A 105 -3.16 5.36 -2.71
C ILE A 105 -4.57 5.87 -2.95
N LYS A 106 -5.53 4.98 -3.16
CA LYS A 106 -6.94 5.34 -3.40
C LYS A 106 -7.59 6.06 -2.22
N ILE A 107 -7.27 5.67 -0.99
CA ILE A 107 -7.72 6.40 0.22
C ILE A 107 -7.20 7.84 0.20
N ILE A 108 -5.94 8.06 -0.12
CA ILE A 108 -5.35 9.40 -0.20
C ILE A 108 -5.97 10.21 -1.35
N GLU A 109 -6.18 9.60 -2.53
CA GLU A 109 -6.89 10.23 -3.65
C GLU A 109 -8.29 10.71 -3.26
N ASN A 110 -9.07 9.84 -2.62
CA ASN A 110 -10.43 10.18 -2.19
C ASN A 110 -10.42 11.29 -1.14
N TRP A 111 -9.46 11.27 -0.20
CA TRP A 111 -9.29 12.32 0.81
C TRP A 111 -8.99 13.69 0.18
N ILE A 112 -8.11 13.73 -0.81
CA ILE A 112 -7.78 14.95 -1.58
C ILE A 112 -9.01 15.44 -2.34
N ALA A 113 -9.71 14.54 -3.05
CA ALA A 113 -10.90 14.86 -3.85
C ALA A 113 -12.04 15.44 -3.02
N GLN A 114 -12.11 15.11 -1.73
CA GLN A 114 -13.12 15.65 -0.78
C GLN A 114 -12.69 16.93 -0.07
N GLY A 115 -11.55 17.50 -0.45
CA GLY A 115 -11.09 18.76 0.12
C GLY A 115 -10.41 18.62 1.49
N TYR A 116 -9.76 17.49 1.72
CA TYR A 116 -8.93 17.24 2.90
C TYR A 116 -9.70 17.23 4.24
N PRO A 117 -10.78 16.47 4.43
CA PRO A 117 -11.48 16.43 5.71
C PRO A 117 -10.57 15.92 6.83
N GLU A 118 -10.50 16.63 7.96
CA GLU A 118 -9.67 16.26 9.10
C GLU A 118 -10.34 15.18 9.97
N ASN A 119 -11.68 15.32 10.22
CA ASN A 119 -12.53 14.42 11.03
C ASN A 119 -13.76 13.97 10.25
#